data_8573a7ef7fc1be8c2231c42a5329d92f
#
_entry.id   8573a7ef7fc1be8c2231c42a5329d92f
#
_cell.length_a   1.000
_cell.length_b   1.000
_cell.length_c   1.000
_cell.angle_alpha   90.00
_cell.angle_beta   90.00
_cell.angle_gamma   90.00
#
_symmetry.space_group_name_H-M   'P 1'
#
loop_
_entity.id
_entity.type
_entity.pdbx_description
1 polymer ?
#
loop_
_entity_poly.entity_id
_entity_poly.type
_entity_poly.pdbx_seq_one_letter_code
_entity_poly.pdbx_strand_id
1 'polypeptide(L)'
;LVKLKNFIPTLKNRLSIAGRNAREQTTNKQIKIMKLSNNKILITGGASGIGLGLTERFIEENNTVIICGRRASVLKEVKDKFPSVITKVCDLSIEADRLELYHWVSENHSDLNVLVNNAGIQNWMNIADADFYQKSIDEIQTNVLAPIHLISLFTQLKSLNTIINVTSGLAFVQLSKVPVYCATKAFFHSFTLSLRHMLKSKQIEVIEMIPPALNTDLGGKGLHDGQPAVSDFVKAVFEQMQAGKIELTFGFSEVMAKATPEVINATYNKMNP
;
A
#
# COMPACT_ATOMS: atom_id res chain seq x y z
N LEU A 1 28.27 -16.89 -7.56
CA LEU A 1 28.14 -17.99 -6.58
C LEU A 1 29.37 -18.09 -5.65
N VAL A 2 30.59 -17.83 -6.13
CA VAL A 2 31.83 -17.91 -5.31
C VAL A 2 31.91 -16.77 -4.27
N LYS A 3 31.36 -15.57 -4.56
CA LYS A 3 31.34 -14.44 -3.61
C LYS A 3 30.35 -14.61 -2.43
N LEU A 4 29.32 -15.44 -2.56
CA LEU A 4 28.35 -15.70 -1.49
C LEU A 4 28.85 -16.71 -0.45
N LYS A 5 29.71 -17.65 -0.83
CA LYS A 5 30.25 -18.66 0.10
C LYS A 5 31.16 -18.05 1.18
N ASN A 6 31.79 -16.91 0.91
CA ASN A 6 32.69 -16.24 1.86
C ASN A 6 32.00 -15.17 2.73
N PHE A 7 30.70 -14.94 2.51
CA PHE A 7 29.96 -13.88 3.22
C PHE A 7 29.47 -14.30 4.61
N ILE A 8 29.09 -15.56 4.75
CA ILE A 8 28.48 -16.09 6.01
C ILE A 8 29.49 -16.20 7.16
N PRO A 9 30.76 -16.67 6.97
CA PRO A 9 31.73 -16.73 8.05
C PRO A 9 32.19 -15.35 8.56
N THR A 10 32.23 -14.34 7.66
CA THR A 10 32.68 -12.98 7.99
C THR A 10 31.68 -12.22 8.86
N LEU A 11 30.38 -12.55 8.76
CA LEU A 11 29.36 -11.98 9.64
C LEU A 11 29.48 -12.47 11.08
N LYS A 12 29.79 -13.75 11.29
CA LYS A 12 29.98 -14.30 12.64
C LYS A 12 31.19 -13.71 13.38
N ASN A 13 32.29 -13.44 12.68
CA ASN A 13 33.49 -12.87 13.29
C ASN A 13 33.42 -11.35 13.51
N ARG A 14 32.62 -10.60 12.75
CA ARG A 14 32.42 -9.16 13.00
C ARG A 14 31.53 -8.85 14.19
N LEU A 15 30.63 -9.76 14.57
CA LEU A 15 29.78 -9.60 15.75
C LEU A 15 30.52 -9.84 17.08
N SER A 16 31.70 -10.48 17.06
CA SER A 16 32.49 -10.75 18.26
C SER A 16 33.62 -9.73 18.59
N ILE A 17 33.94 -8.81 17.67
CA ILE A 17 35.05 -7.85 17.81
C ILE A 17 34.56 -6.40 18.05
N ALA A 18 33.26 -6.11 17.92
CA ALA A 18 32.68 -4.78 18.10
C ALA A 18 32.38 -4.40 19.57
N GLY A 19 33.00 -5.08 20.54
CA GLY A 19 32.79 -4.85 21.96
C GLY A 19 33.92 -4.12 22.65
N ARG A 20 34.47 -3.01 22.14
CA ARG A 20 35.19 -1.99 22.93
C ARG A 20 35.48 -0.73 22.11
N ASN A 21 34.96 0.38 22.61
CA ASN A 21 35.32 1.75 22.25
C ASN A 21 34.88 2.31 20.89
N ALA A 22 33.60 2.62 20.78
CA ALA A 22 33.13 3.88 20.19
C ALA A 22 31.86 4.26 20.91
N ARG A 23 31.87 5.30 21.73
CA ARG A 23 30.67 6.08 22.03
C ARG A 23 30.23 6.75 20.70
N GLU A 24 29.65 5.99 19.82
CA GLU A 24 28.82 6.57 18.80
C GLU A 24 27.62 7.21 19.51
N GLN A 25 27.60 8.52 19.52
CA GLN A 25 26.38 9.28 19.67
C GLN A 25 25.48 8.94 18.47
N THR A 26 24.91 7.74 18.47
CA THR A 26 23.69 7.47 17.72
C THR A 26 22.64 8.36 18.35
N THR A 27 22.47 9.56 17.82
CA THR A 27 21.23 10.29 17.98
C THR A 27 20.14 9.34 17.52
N ASN A 28 19.49 8.68 18.48
CA ASN A 28 18.25 7.94 18.30
C ASN A 28 17.20 8.99 17.91
N LYS A 29 17.23 9.44 16.65
CA LYS A 29 16.12 10.21 16.09
C LYS A 29 14.97 9.21 16.02
N GLN A 30 14.08 9.28 17.02
CA GLN A 30 12.83 8.51 17.04
C GLN A 30 12.17 8.66 15.69
N ILE A 31 11.84 7.54 15.05
CA ILE A 31 10.98 7.52 13.87
C ILE A 31 9.70 8.23 14.30
N LYS A 32 9.39 9.33 13.61
CA LYS A 32 8.23 10.16 13.94
C LYS A 32 6.98 9.36 13.51
N ILE A 33 6.31 8.73 14.48
CA ILE A 33 5.05 8.02 14.26
C ILE A 33 4.06 8.98 13.60
N MET A 34 3.39 8.54 12.55
CA MET A 34 2.35 9.33 11.85
C MET A 34 1.30 9.80 12.85
N LYS A 35 1.08 11.11 12.91
CA LYS A 35 -0.09 11.65 13.60
C LYS A 35 -1.33 11.35 12.77
N LEU A 36 -2.40 10.88 13.41
CA LEU A 36 -3.63 10.52 12.68
C LEU A 36 -4.48 11.74 12.29
N SER A 37 -4.20 12.92 12.80
CA SER A 37 -4.95 14.15 12.56
C SER A 37 -4.08 15.29 12.00
N ASN A 38 -4.73 16.30 11.42
CA ASN A 38 -4.11 17.50 10.86
C ASN A 38 -3.10 17.21 9.74
N ASN A 39 -3.34 16.19 8.94
CA ASN A 39 -2.59 15.90 7.74
C ASN A 39 -3.34 16.42 6.50
N LYS A 40 -2.59 16.61 5.41
CA LYS A 40 -3.13 16.68 4.05
C LYS A 40 -2.75 15.40 3.32
N ILE A 41 -3.74 14.60 2.95
CA ILE A 41 -3.60 13.21 2.52
C ILE A 41 -4.10 13.08 1.09
N LEU A 42 -3.30 12.48 0.19
CA LEU A 42 -3.76 12.00 -1.10
C LEU A 42 -4.05 10.49 -1.02
N ILE A 43 -5.28 10.08 -1.33
CA ILE A 43 -5.69 8.67 -1.39
C ILE A 43 -6.01 8.31 -2.83
N THR A 44 -5.21 7.44 -3.43
CA THR A 44 -5.50 6.91 -4.75
C THR A 44 -6.63 5.88 -4.67
N GLY A 45 -7.61 5.97 -5.59
CA GLY A 45 -8.81 5.12 -5.52
C GLY A 45 -9.68 5.38 -4.29
N GLY A 46 -9.66 6.61 -3.76
CA GLY A 46 -10.35 7.00 -2.52
C GLY A 46 -11.88 7.04 -2.59
N ALA A 47 -12.48 6.74 -3.73
CA ALA A 47 -13.93 6.87 -3.93
C ALA A 47 -14.70 5.54 -3.84
N SER A 48 -14.06 4.40 -3.55
CA SER A 48 -14.74 3.11 -3.42
C SER A 48 -13.96 2.15 -2.53
N GLY A 49 -14.62 1.09 -2.04
CA GLY A 49 -14.01 0.01 -1.28
C GLY A 49 -13.17 0.50 -0.09
N ILE A 50 -11.98 -0.07 0.07
CA ILE A 50 -11.05 0.29 1.15
C ILE A 50 -10.70 1.78 1.10
N GLY A 51 -10.46 2.33 -0.10
CA GLY A 51 -10.12 3.75 -0.28
C GLY A 51 -11.19 4.69 0.24
N LEU A 52 -12.48 4.36 0.01
CA LEU A 52 -13.60 5.15 0.55
C LEU A 52 -13.65 5.05 2.08
N GLY A 53 -13.52 3.86 2.64
CA GLY A 53 -13.49 3.69 4.10
C GLY A 53 -12.33 4.46 4.76
N LEU A 54 -11.14 4.49 4.12
CA LEU A 54 -10.02 5.32 4.57
C LEU A 54 -10.33 6.81 4.43
N THR A 55 -10.98 7.23 3.33
CA THR A 55 -11.39 8.61 3.10
C THR A 55 -12.32 9.10 4.21
N GLU A 56 -13.37 8.35 4.51
CA GLU A 56 -14.34 8.65 5.58
C GLU A 56 -13.61 8.78 6.93
N ARG A 57 -12.81 7.78 7.29
CA ARG A 57 -12.12 7.76 8.58
C ARG A 57 -11.09 8.88 8.71
N PHE A 58 -10.31 9.19 7.69
CA PHE A 58 -9.36 10.30 7.78
C PHE A 58 -10.03 11.67 7.89
N ILE A 59 -11.24 11.84 7.31
CA ILE A 59 -12.05 13.04 7.52
C ILE A 59 -12.50 13.14 8.98
N GLU A 60 -12.99 12.05 9.56
CA GLU A 60 -13.40 11.99 10.97
C GLU A 60 -12.24 12.33 11.93
N GLU A 61 -11.02 12.01 11.56
CA GLU A 61 -9.79 12.34 12.30
C GLU A 61 -9.27 13.76 12.01
N ASN A 62 -10.10 14.64 11.44
CA ASN A 62 -9.75 16.04 11.13
C ASN A 62 -8.55 16.20 10.16
N ASN A 63 -8.50 15.40 9.11
CA ASN A 63 -7.53 15.56 8.03
C ASN A 63 -8.17 16.24 6.81
N THR A 64 -7.37 16.95 6.02
CA THR A 64 -7.73 17.35 4.67
C THR A 64 -7.46 16.21 3.71
N VAL A 65 -8.50 15.69 3.07
CA VAL A 65 -8.39 14.52 2.19
C VAL A 65 -8.59 14.90 0.73
N ILE A 66 -7.62 14.52 -0.08
CA ILE A 66 -7.65 14.58 -1.54
C ILE A 66 -7.83 13.15 -2.03
N ILE A 67 -8.77 12.91 -2.92
CA ILE A 67 -8.97 11.60 -3.56
C ILE A 67 -8.82 11.71 -5.07
N CYS A 68 -8.24 10.71 -5.70
CA CYS A 68 -8.23 10.60 -7.15
C CYS A 68 -8.78 9.25 -7.64
N GLY A 69 -9.28 9.25 -8.86
CA GLY A 69 -9.82 8.07 -9.53
C GLY A 69 -10.32 8.39 -10.93
N ARG A 70 -10.63 7.35 -11.71
CA ARG A 70 -11.00 7.48 -13.13
C ARG A 70 -12.45 7.94 -13.37
N ARG A 71 -13.35 7.61 -12.44
CA ARG A 71 -14.79 7.80 -12.60
C ARG A 71 -15.24 9.13 -11.98
N ALA A 72 -15.42 10.15 -12.81
CA ALA A 72 -15.85 11.47 -12.35
C ALA A 72 -17.18 11.44 -11.57
N SER A 73 -18.15 10.61 -12.01
CA SER A 73 -19.46 10.46 -11.34
C SER A 73 -19.30 9.95 -9.89
N VAL A 74 -18.45 8.91 -9.68
CA VAL A 74 -18.24 8.32 -8.36
C VAL A 74 -17.47 9.30 -7.45
N LEU A 75 -16.51 10.05 -8.00
CA LEU A 75 -15.83 11.13 -7.25
C LEU A 75 -16.82 12.22 -6.83
N LYS A 76 -17.77 12.56 -7.72
CA LYS A 76 -18.82 13.54 -7.43
C LYS A 76 -19.74 13.05 -6.30
N GLU A 77 -20.17 11.79 -6.33
CA GLU A 77 -20.99 11.21 -5.26
C GLU A 77 -20.31 11.31 -3.89
N VAL A 78 -19.00 11.03 -3.84
CA VAL A 78 -18.22 11.18 -2.60
C VAL A 78 -18.11 12.64 -2.18
N LYS A 79 -17.90 13.56 -3.13
CA LYS A 79 -17.86 15.00 -2.87
C LYS A 79 -19.19 15.53 -2.34
N ASP A 80 -20.31 15.05 -2.87
CA ASP A 80 -21.66 15.44 -2.44
C ASP A 80 -21.92 14.93 -0.99
N LYS A 81 -21.45 13.72 -0.67
CA LYS A 81 -21.56 13.14 0.69
C LYS A 81 -20.61 13.79 1.70
N PHE A 82 -19.40 14.13 1.27
CA PHE A 82 -18.35 14.73 2.10
C PHE A 82 -17.84 16.02 1.44
N PRO A 83 -18.50 17.16 1.68
CA PRO A 83 -18.17 18.44 1.02
C PRO A 83 -16.73 18.93 1.25
N SER A 84 -16.04 18.47 2.32
CA SER A 84 -14.64 18.81 2.61
C SER A 84 -13.64 18.07 1.73
N VAL A 85 -14.02 16.93 1.11
CA VAL A 85 -13.12 16.17 0.24
C VAL A 85 -12.77 16.93 -1.02
N ILE A 86 -11.51 16.89 -1.40
CA ILE A 86 -11.01 17.44 -2.66
C ILE A 86 -10.89 16.26 -3.65
N THR A 87 -11.41 16.44 -4.86
CA THR A 87 -11.44 15.38 -5.86
C THR A 87 -10.62 15.74 -7.11
N LYS A 88 -9.89 14.79 -7.68
CA LYS A 88 -9.17 14.95 -8.95
C LYS A 88 -9.43 13.71 -9.82
N VAL A 89 -9.93 13.91 -11.02
CA VAL A 89 -10.01 12.83 -12.02
C VAL A 89 -8.61 12.51 -12.49
N CYS A 90 -8.25 11.22 -12.47
CA CYS A 90 -6.93 10.74 -12.88
C CYS A 90 -7.02 9.24 -13.19
N ASP A 91 -6.60 8.83 -14.37
CA ASP A 91 -6.35 7.42 -14.66
C ASP A 91 -4.90 7.06 -14.36
N LEU A 92 -4.69 6.35 -13.28
CA LEU A 92 -3.35 5.99 -12.83
C LEU A 92 -2.61 5.02 -13.76
N SER A 93 -3.29 4.37 -14.69
CA SER A 93 -2.63 3.55 -15.72
C SER A 93 -1.90 4.43 -16.75
N ILE A 94 -2.28 5.72 -16.87
CA ILE A 94 -1.73 6.67 -17.82
C ILE A 94 -0.64 7.51 -17.15
N GLU A 95 0.58 7.52 -17.72
CA GLU A 95 1.71 8.26 -17.16
C GLU A 95 1.46 9.78 -17.13
N ALA A 96 0.91 10.32 -18.20
CA ALA A 96 0.60 11.75 -18.30
C ALA A 96 -0.36 12.21 -17.20
N ASP A 97 -1.39 11.41 -16.87
CA ASP A 97 -2.33 11.72 -15.79
C ASP A 97 -1.63 11.74 -14.41
N ARG A 98 -0.68 10.81 -14.18
CA ARG A 98 0.11 10.80 -12.94
C ARG A 98 0.99 12.04 -12.80
N LEU A 99 1.60 12.49 -13.90
CA LEU A 99 2.38 13.73 -13.94
C LEU A 99 1.49 14.95 -13.69
N GLU A 100 0.32 15.02 -14.34
CA GLU A 100 -0.65 16.10 -14.14
C GLU A 100 -1.15 16.13 -12.67
N LEU A 101 -1.45 14.95 -12.09
CA LEU A 101 -1.83 14.85 -10.68
C LEU A 101 -0.73 15.41 -9.76
N TYR A 102 0.54 15.04 -10.01
CA TYR A 102 1.66 15.54 -9.21
C TYR A 102 1.83 17.07 -9.36
N HIS A 103 1.79 17.60 -10.58
CA HIS A 103 1.90 19.03 -10.83
C HIS A 103 0.77 19.80 -10.14
N TRP A 104 -0.47 19.33 -10.33
CA TRP A 104 -1.63 19.95 -9.69
C TRP A 104 -1.53 19.95 -8.16
N VAL A 105 -1.09 18.84 -7.55
CA VAL A 105 -0.86 18.79 -6.09
C VAL A 105 0.27 19.72 -5.66
N SER A 106 1.39 19.75 -6.40
CA SER A 106 2.54 20.59 -6.07
C SER A 106 2.21 22.08 -6.08
N GLU A 107 1.33 22.51 -6.99
CA GLU A 107 0.92 23.90 -7.16
C GLU A 107 -0.16 24.33 -6.15
N ASN A 108 -1.15 23.46 -5.90
CA ASN A 108 -2.34 23.83 -5.13
C ASN A 108 -2.35 23.25 -3.70
N HIS A 109 -1.53 22.25 -3.42
CA HIS A 109 -1.49 21.49 -2.16
C HIS A 109 -0.06 21.12 -1.79
N SER A 110 0.89 22.04 -1.91
CA SER A 110 2.33 21.81 -1.67
C SER A 110 2.66 21.38 -0.24
N ASP A 111 1.72 21.51 0.69
CA ASP A 111 1.75 21.06 2.07
C ASP A 111 1.25 19.62 2.25
N LEU A 112 0.95 18.88 1.16
CA LEU A 112 0.61 17.47 1.23
C LEU A 112 1.73 16.67 1.91
N ASN A 113 1.37 15.94 2.97
CA ASN A 113 2.34 15.24 3.79
C ASN A 113 2.12 13.72 3.89
N VAL A 114 1.01 13.19 3.38
CA VAL A 114 0.71 11.76 3.35
C VAL A 114 0.26 11.31 1.96
N LEU A 115 0.89 10.27 1.44
CA LEU A 115 0.48 9.58 0.20
C LEU A 115 -0.04 8.19 0.53
N VAL A 116 -1.29 7.88 0.16
CA VAL A 116 -1.88 6.54 0.29
C VAL A 116 -2.04 5.91 -1.08
N ASN A 117 -1.17 4.96 -1.39
CA ASN A 117 -1.24 4.12 -2.59
C ASN A 117 -2.21 2.97 -2.34
N ASN A 118 -3.49 3.22 -2.58
CA ASN A 118 -4.57 2.25 -2.38
C ASN A 118 -5.17 1.73 -3.69
N ALA A 119 -5.16 2.54 -4.76
CA ALA A 119 -5.73 2.12 -6.04
C ALA A 119 -5.16 0.77 -6.51
N GLY A 120 -6.04 -0.07 -6.99
CA GLY A 120 -5.67 -1.37 -7.55
C GLY A 120 -6.85 -2.00 -8.27
N ILE A 121 -6.55 -2.86 -9.22
CA ILE A 121 -7.53 -3.68 -9.95
C ILE A 121 -7.17 -5.15 -9.80
N GLN A 122 -8.17 -6.00 -9.91
CA GLN A 122 -8.05 -7.45 -9.87
C GLN A 122 -8.90 -8.05 -11.00
N ASN A 123 -8.33 -8.92 -11.81
CA ASN A 123 -9.03 -9.63 -12.86
C ASN A 123 -8.99 -11.13 -12.59
N TRP A 124 -10.15 -11.77 -12.71
CA TRP A 124 -10.24 -13.22 -12.80
C TRP A 124 -9.78 -13.62 -14.18
N MET A 125 -8.79 -14.51 -14.26
CA MET A 125 -8.19 -14.89 -15.54
C MET A 125 -7.62 -16.31 -15.52
N ASN A 126 -7.58 -16.92 -16.69
CA ASN A 126 -6.90 -18.18 -16.95
C ASN A 126 -5.82 -17.94 -18.00
N ILE A 127 -4.69 -18.65 -17.92
CA ILE A 127 -3.56 -18.50 -18.88
C ILE A 127 -3.99 -18.74 -20.34
N ALA A 128 -5.05 -19.52 -20.55
CA ALA A 128 -5.60 -19.80 -21.87
C ALA A 128 -6.59 -18.74 -22.38
N ASP A 129 -6.96 -17.73 -21.59
CA ASP A 129 -7.88 -16.68 -21.99
C ASP A 129 -7.22 -15.79 -23.07
N ALA A 130 -7.96 -15.45 -24.12
CA ALA A 130 -7.47 -14.61 -25.21
C ALA A 130 -7.02 -13.21 -24.74
N ASP A 131 -7.63 -12.71 -23.66
CA ASP A 131 -7.35 -11.39 -23.07
C ASP A 131 -6.41 -11.44 -21.85
N PHE A 132 -5.84 -12.63 -21.51
CA PHE A 132 -4.96 -12.83 -20.38
C PHE A 132 -3.80 -11.81 -20.36
N TYR A 133 -3.13 -11.64 -21.49
CA TYR A 133 -1.99 -10.73 -21.61
C TYR A 133 -2.40 -9.26 -21.40
N GLN A 134 -3.52 -8.83 -22.00
CA GLN A 134 -4.01 -7.47 -21.84
C GLN A 134 -4.42 -7.17 -20.39
N LYS A 135 -5.18 -8.06 -19.76
CA LYS A 135 -5.53 -7.96 -18.33
C LYS A 135 -4.29 -7.91 -17.45
N SER A 136 -3.25 -8.66 -17.80
CA SER A 136 -1.97 -8.65 -17.07
C SER A 136 -1.28 -7.28 -17.17
N ILE A 137 -1.23 -6.69 -18.36
CA ILE A 137 -0.69 -5.33 -18.55
C ILE A 137 -1.45 -4.33 -17.70
N ASP A 138 -2.77 -4.35 -17.73
CA ASP A 138 -3.62 -3.40 -17.00
C ASP A 138 -3.38 -3.48 -15.48
N GLU A 139 -3.25 -4.70 -14.94
CA GLU A 139 -2.91 -4.91 -13.52
C GLU A 139 -1.51 -4.41 -13.18
N ILE A 140 -0.52 -4.69 -14.01
CA ILE A 140 0.86 -4.23 -13.79
C ILE A 140 0.93 -2.70 -13.85
N GLN A 141 0.28 -2.09 -14.84
CA GLN A 141 0.23 -0.63 -14.98
C GLN A 141 -0.37 0.03 -13.73
N THR A 142 -1.51 -0.49 -13.27
CA THR A 142 -2.26 0.12 -12.16
C THR A 142 -1.67 -0.24 -10.80
N ASN A 143 -1.31 -1.51 -10.57
CA ASN A 143 -0.94 -2.01 -9.25
C ASN A 143 0.56 -1.90 -8.95
N VAL A 144 1.41 -1.77 -9.98
CA VAL A 144 2.87 -1.75 -9.85
C VAL A 144 3.46 -0.43 -10.33
N LEU A 145 3.30 -0.10 -11.62
CA LEU A 145 3.98 1.06 -12.21
C LEU A 145 3.42 2.38 -11.68
N ALA A 146 2.10 2.46 -11.48
CA ALA A 146 1.49 3.67 -10.97
C ALA A 146 1.99 4.05 -9.57
N PRO A 147 1.92 3.19 -8.54
CA PRO A 147 2.39 3.56 -7.20
C PRO A 147 3.90 3.80 -7.15
N ILE A 148 4.73 3.08 -7.92
CA ILE A 148 6.18 3.36 -8.00
C ILE A 148 6.41 4.77 -8.54
N HIS A 149 5.75 5.14 -9.63
CA HIS A 149 5.90 6.47 -10.25
C HIS A 149 5.40 7.56 -9.32
N LEU A 150 4.24 7.41 -8.68
CA LEU A 150 3.73 8.37 -7.70
C LEU A 150 4.70 8.52 -6.50
N ILE A 151 5.24 7.45 -5.97
CA ILE A 151 6.24 7.50 -4.89
C ILE A 151 7.47 8.31 -5.35
N SER A 152 7.99 8.04 -6.56
CA SER A 152 9.13 8.77 -7.11
C SER A 152 8.86 10.26 -7.23
N LEU A 153 7.68 10.65 -7.73
CA LEU A 153 7.27 12.03 -7.87
C LEU A 153 7.06 12.71 -6.51
N PHE A 154 6.22 12.12 -5.66
CA PHE A 154 5.81 12.75 -4.41
C PHE A 154 6.93 12.82 -3.35
N THR A 155 7.95 11.96 -3.42
CA THR A 155 9.15 12.09 -2.56
C THR A 155 10.01 13.33 -2.87
N GLN A 156 9.67 14.10 -3.90
CA GLN A 156 10.27 15.42 -4.18
C GLN A 156 9.60 16.54 -3.38
N LEU A 157 8.38 16.34 -2.85
CA LEU A 157 7.72 17.31 -1.97
C LEU A 157 8.43 17.33 -0.61
N LYS A 158 8.87 18.50 -0.18
CA LYS A 158 9.53 18.68 1.13
C LYS A 158 8.61 18.39 2.33
N SER A 159 7.31 18.49 2.12
CA SER A 159 6.27 18.27 3.13
C SER A 159 5.99 16.78 3.35
N LEU A 160 6.25 15.91 2.35
CA LEU A 160 5.93 14.48 2.45
C LEU A 160 6.71 13.83 3.60
N ASN A 161 6.00 13.23 4.52
CA ASN A 161 6.58 12.55 5.68
C ASN A 161 6.05 11.11 5.88
N THR A 162 4.98 10.72 5.18
CA THR A 162 4.40 9.39 5.31
C THR A 162 3.91 8.87 3.96
N ILE A 163 4.22 7.60 3.69
CA ILE A 163 3.68 6.84 2.57
C ILE A 163 2.98 5.61 3.13
N ILE A 164 1.73 5.39 2.73
CA ILE A 164 0.96 4.20 3.09
C ILE A 164 0.72 3.39 1.81
N ASN A 165 1.22 2.16 1.78
CA ASN A 165 1.06 1.25 0.66
C ASN A 165 0.05 0.15 1.02
N VAL A 166 -1.02 0.03 0.22
CA VAL A 166 -2.03 -1.02 0.40
C VAL A 166 -1.67 -2.24 -0.46
N THR A 167 -1.16 -3.27 0.20
CA THR A 167 -0.82 -4.56 -0.41
C THR A 167 -1.98 -5.55 -0.33
N SER A 168 -1.79 -6.78 0.10
CA SER A 168 -2.84 -7.79 0.28
C SER A 168 -2.32 -9.01 1.04
N GLY A 169 -3.18 -9.75 1.73
CA GLY A 169 -2.88 -11.10 2.20
C GLY A 169 -2.49 -12.07 1.07
N LEU A 170 -2.96 -11.80 -0.16
CA LEU A 170 -2.58 -12.56 -1.36
C LEU A 170 -1.14 -12.27 -1.85
N ALA A 171 -0.40 -11.37 -1.19
CA ALA A 171 1.04 -11.24 -1.39
C ALA A 171 1.81 -12.43 -0.80
N PHE A 172 1.24 -13.15 0.16
CA PHE A 172 1.88 -14.23 0.91
C PHE A 172 1.40 -15.61 0.48
N VAL A 173 0.13 -15.74 0.08
CA VAL A 173 -0.46 -16.99 -0.43
C VAL A 173 -1.27 -16.69 -1.69
N GLN A 174 -1.03 -17.45 -2.75
CA GLN A 174 -1.57 -17.15 -4.07
C GLN A 174 -2.93 -17.81 -4.27
N LEU A 175 -3.83 -17.10 -4.98
CA LEU A 175 -5.07 -17.64 -5.52
C LEU A 175 -4.92 -17.77 -7.05
N SER A 176 -4.97 -19.00 -7.57
CA SER A 176 -4.68 -19.30 -8.99
C SER A 176 -5.64 -18.62 -9.99
N LYS A 177 -6.82 -18.23 -9.53
CA LYS A 177 -7.82 -17.51 -10.36
C LYS A 177 -7.49 -16.02 -10.57
N VAL A 178 -6.55 -15.47 -9.81
CA VAL A 178 -6.10 -14.07 -9.90
C VAL A 178 -4.57 -13.98 -9.84
N PRO A 179 -3.86 -14.71 -10.73
CA PRO A 179 -2.43 -14.97 -10.59
C PRO A 179 -1.58 -13.70 -10.69
N VAL A 180 -1.92 -12.82 -11.61
CA VAL A 180 -1.18 -11.58 -11.83
C VAL A 180 -1.43 -10.60 -10.69
N TYR A 181 -2.66 -10.51 -10.18
CA TYR A 181 -2.94 -9.71 -8.98
C TYR A 181 -2.08 -10.14 -7.80
N CYS A 182 -2.03 -11.43 -7.50
CA CYS A 182 -1.17 -11.96 -6.42
C CYS A 182 0.30 -11.56 -6.64
N ALA A 183 0.80 -11.70 -7.86
CA ALA A 183 2.16 -11.32 -8.21
C ALA A 183 2.41 -9.81 -8.04
N THR A 184 1.45 -8.95 -8.45
CA THR A 184 1.56 -7.49 -8.24
C THR A 184 1.59 -7.12 -6.77
N LYS A 185 0.83 -7.80 -5.92
CA LYS A 185 0.79 -7.53 -4.47
C LYS A 185 2.04 -8.08 -3.76
N ALA A 186 2.57 -9.22 -4.17
CA ALA A 186 3.86 -9.73 -3.70
C ALA A 186 5.02 -8.80 -4.09
N PHE A 187 5.03 -8.30 -5.33
CA PHE A 187 5.97 -7.28 -5.77
C PHE A 187 5.89 -6.04 -4.88
N PHE A 188 4.68 -5.52 -4.65
CA PHE A 188 4.50 -4.27 -3.91
C PHE A 188 4.84 -4.42 -2.43
N HIS A 189 4.59 -5.59 -1.82
CA HIS A 189 5.08 -5.95 -0.50
C HIS A 189 6.62 -5.90 -0.45
N SER A 190 7.30 -6.64 -1.33
CA SER A 190 8.77 -6.66 -1.37
C SER A 190 9.38 -5.28 -1.62
N PHE A 191 8.77 -4.49 -2.53
CA PHE A 191 9.17 -3.11 -2.78
C PHE A 191 9.00 -2.22 -1.55
N THR A 192 7.89 -2.35 -0.82
CA THR A 192 7.61 -1.57 0.39
C THR A 192 8.68 -1.79 1.48
N LEU A 193 9.14 -3.02 1.66
CA LEU A 193 10.23 -3.33 2.59
C LEU A 193 11.54 -2.61 2.20
N SER A 194 11.88 -2.63 0.92
CA SER A 194 13.06 -1.92 0.39
C SER A 194 12.92 -0.41 0.52
N LEU A 195 11.71 0.12 0.24
CA LEU A 195 11.39 1.54 0.31
C LEU A 195 11.58 2.11 1.72
N ARG A 196 11.20 1.37 2.77
CA ARG A 196 11.46 1.76 4.17
C ARG A 196 12.92 2.07 4.41
N HIS A 197 13.81 1.24 3.89
CA HIS A 197 15.26 1.46 4.03
C HIS A 197 15.73 2.67 3.21
N MET A 198 15.28 2.78 1.96
CA MET A 198 15.67 3.87 1.04
C MET A 198 15.27 5.26 1.57
N LEU A 199 14.10 5.37 2.21
CA LEU A 199 13.55 6.65 2.66
C LEU A 199 13.90 7.00 4.12
N LYS A 200 14.63 6.14 4.82
CA LYS A 200 15.02 6.37 6.22
C LYS A 200 15.81 7.67 6.41
N SER A 201 16.73 7.98 5.51
CA SER A 201 17.53 9.21 5.57
C SER A 201 16.69 10.47 5.31
N LYS A 202 15.62 10.36 4.52
CA LYS A 202 14.65 11.45 4.28
C LYS A 202 13.63 11.62 5.41
N GLN A 203 13.64 10.74 6.41
CA GLN A 203 12.68 10.72 7.52
C GLN A 203 11.22 10.55 7.05
N ILE A 204 11.00 9.86 5.92
CA ILE A 204 9.68 9.49 5.44
C ILE A 204 9.34 8.13 6.00
N GLU A 205 8.25 8.05 6.78
CA GLU A 205 7.70 6.79 7.28
C GLU A 205 7.01 6.03 6.16
N VAL A 206 7.21 4.70 6.10
CA VAL A 206 6.55 3.84 5.11
C VAL A 206 5.75 2.77 5.85
N ILE A 207 4.44 2.90 5.78
CA ILE A 207 3.45 2.01 6.39
C ILE A 207 2.91 1.07 5.32
N GLU A 208 2.76 -0.19 5.66
CA GLU A 208 2.10 -1.19 4.82
C GLU A 208 0.75 -1.58 5.42
N MET A 209 -0.33 -1.41 4.65
CA MET A 209 -1.64 -1.99 4.96
C MET A 209 -1.82 -3.28 4.18
N ILE A 210 -2.13 -4.36 4.88
CA ILE A 210 -2.25 -5.71 4.33
C ILE A 210 -3.68 -6.20 4.54
N PRO A 211 -4.64 -5.79 3.70
CA PRO A 211 -6.02 -6.26 3.84
C PRO A 211 -6.17 -7.74 3.47
N PRO A 212 -7.10 -8.47 4.11
CA PRO A 212 -7.66 -9.70 3.56
C PRO A 212 -8.66 -9.39 2.44
N ALA A 213 -9.38 -10.39 1.94
CA ALA A 213 -10.62 -10.15 1.20
C ALA A 213 -11.61 -9.43 2.13
N LEU A 214 -12.22 -8.34 1.62
CA LEU A 214 -13.20 -7.52 2.32
C LEU A 214 -14.44 -7.34 1.42
N ASN A 215 -15.58 -7.06 2.01
CA ASN A 215 -16.82 -6.78 1.27
C ASN A 215 -16.66 -5.52 0.42
N THR A 216 -16.23 -5.72 -0.81
CA THR A 216 -16.00 -4.70 -1.84
C THR A 216 -16.27 -5.28 -3.23
N ASP A 217 -16.44 -4.40 -4.22
CA ASP A 217 -16.58 -4.80 -5.63
C ASP A 217 -15.24 -5.07 -6.35
N LEU A 218 -14.16 -5.28 -5.63
CA LEU A 218 -12.86 -5.59 -6.25
C LEU A 218 -12.93 -6.89 -7.06
N GLY A 219 -12.58 -6.81 -8.34
CA GLY A 219 -12.64 -7.97 -9.24
C GLY A 219 -14.04 -8.29 -9.80
N GLY A 220 -15.10 -7.67 -9.26
CA GLY A 220 -16.48 -7.83 -9.72
C GLY A 220 -17.51 -7.67 -8.61
N LYS A 221 -18.66 -7.15 -8.97
CA LYS A 221 -19.75 -6.92 -8.02
C LYS A 221 -20.24 -8.24 -7.43
N GLY A 222 -20.41 -8.26 -6.09
CA GLY A 222 -20.93 -9.40 -5.35
C GLY A 222 -19.94 -10.54 -5.07
N LEU A 223 -18.72 -10.49 -5.59
CA LEU A 223 -17.71 -11.54 -5.37
C LEU A 223 -17.29 -11.67 -3.91
N HIS A 224 -17.43 -10.62 -3.16
CA HIS A 224 -16.96 -10.53 -1.77
C HIS A 224 -18.06 -10.21 -0.75
N ASP A 225 -19.35 -10.40 -1.09
CA ASP A 225 -20.47 -10.06 -0.19
C ASP A 225 -20.42 -10.76 1.17
N GLY A 226 -19.86 -11.96 1.25
CA GLY A 226 -19.69 -12.71 2.49
C GLY A 226 -18.41 -12.39 3.29
N GLN A 227 -17.59 -11.42 2.84
CA GLN A 227 -16.34 -11.07 3.50
C GLN A 227 -16.55 -10.00 4.60
N PRO A 228 -15.60 -9.84 5.53
CA PRO A 228 -15.68 -8.80 6.57
C PRO A 228 -15.92 -7.41 6.00
N ALA A 229 -16.60 -6.56 6.78
CA ALA A 229 -16.86 -5.20 6.37
C ALA A 229 -15.58 -4.36 6.27
N VAL A 230 -15.55 -3.41 5.34
CA VAL A 230 -14.44 -2.44 5.20
C VAL A 230 -14.27 -1.63 6.49
N SER A 231 -15.38 -1.26 7.16
CA SER A 231 -15.36 -0.52 8.43
C SER A 231 -14.56 -1.24 9.53
N ASP A 232 -14.70 -2.56 9.64
CA ASP A 232 -13.99 -3.34 10.65
C ASP A 232 -12.48 -3.34 10.40
N PHE A 233 -12.08 -3.51 9.13
CA PHE A 233 -10.69 -3.39 8.71
C PHE A 233 -10.13 -1.99 9.02
N VAL A 234 -10.84 -0.94 8.61
CA VAL A 234 -10.41 0.46 8.81
C VAL A 234 -10.24 0.75 10.30
N LYS A 235 -11.20 0.34 11.14
CA LYS A 235 -11.09 0.48 12.60
C LYS A 235 -9.82 -0.19 13.12
N ALA A 236 -9.59 -1.45 12.76
CA ALA A 236 -8.44 -2.22 13.24
C ALA A 236 -7.09 -1.62 12.79
N VAL A 237 -6.97 -1.14 11.55
CA VAL A 237 -5.71 -0.54 11.09
C VAL A 237 -5.45 0.83 11.71
N PHE A 238 -6.47 1.61 12.00
CA PHE A 238 -6.30 2.87 12.73
C PHE A 238 -5.84 2.66 14.17
N GLU A 239 -6.39 1.67 14.89
CA GLU A 239 -5.90 1.27 16.22
C GLU A 239 -4.42 0.83 16.17
N GLN A 240 -4.03 0.10 15.13
CA GLN A 240 -2.64 -0.33 14.93
C GLN A 240 -1.72 0.85 14.60
N MET A 241 -2.15 1.80 13.75
CA MET A 241 -1.39 3.03 13.47
C MET A 241 -1.23 3.87 14.74
N GLN A 242 -2.27 4.01 15.55
CA GLN A 242 -2.21 4.70 16.83
C GLN A 242 -1.20 4.06 17.79
N ALA A 243 -1.07 2.72 17.74
CA ALA A 243 -0.06 1.97 18.47
C ALA A 243 1.36 2.03 17.84
N GLY A 244 1.55 2.81 16.77
CA GLY A 244 2.84 2.97 16.10
C GLY A 244 3.30 1.78 15.27
N LYS A 245 2.39 0.88 14.86
CA LYS A 245 2.72 -0.22 13.95
C LYS A 245 2.87 0.29 12.52
N ILE A 246 3.80 -0.28 11.79
CA ILE A 246 4.08 0.03 10.38
C ILE A 246 3.67 -1.10 9.41
N GLU A 247 3.24 -2.23 9.94
CA GLU A 247 2.61 -3.35 9.21
C GLU A 247 1.25 -3.58 9.83
N LEU A 248 0.20 -3.25 9.05
CA LEU A 248 -1.18 -3.22 9.50
C LEU A 248 -1.93 -4.38 8.85
N THR A 249 -2.37 -5.32 9.67
CA THR A 249 -2.98 -6.57 9.24
C THR A 249 -4.37 -6.73 9.86
N PHE A 250 -5.19 -7.63 9.28
CA PHE A 250 -6.51 -7.94 9.82
C PHE A 250 -6.96 -9.36 9.43
N GLY A 251 -7.36 -10.15 10.42
CA GLY A 251 -7.91 -11.48 10.18
C GLY A 251 -6.98 -12.39 9.37
N PHE A 252 -7.42 -12.84 8.19
CA PHE A 252 -6.64 -13.73 7.33
C PHE A 252 -5.24 -13.21 7.01
N SER A 253 -5.10 -11.92 6.72
CA SER A 253 -3.80 -11.35 6.38
C SER A 253 -2.83 -11.32 7.57
N GLU A 254 -3.34 -11.22 8.80
CA GLU A 254 -2.50 -11.30 10.00
C GLU A 254 -1.85 -12.68 10.16
N VAL A 255 -2.62 -13.73 9.84
CA VAL A 255 -2.12 -15.11 9.89
C VAL A 255 -1.09 -15.33 8.77
N MET A 256 -1.42 -14.92 7.53
CA MET A 256 -0.55 -15.19 6.37
C MET A 256 0.76 -14.41 6.39
N ALA A 257 0.76 -13.18 6.86
CA ALA A 257 1.99 -12.37 6.97
C ALA A 257 3.04 -12.95 7.95
N LYS A 258 2.61 -13.85 8.85
CA LYS A 258 3.47 -14.50 9.85
C LYS A 258 3.59 -16.01 9.65
N ALA A 259 2.97 -16.54 8.59
CA ALA A 259 2.87 -17.97 8.36
C ALA A 259 4.21 -18.63 8.00
N THR A 260 4.40 -19.85 8.45
CA THR A 260 5.52 -20.68 7.99
C THR A 260 5.26 -21.19 6.57
N PRO A 261 6.29 -21.65 5.84
CA PRO A 261 6.11 -22.21 4.50
C PRO A 261 5.10 -23.38 4.47
N GLU A 262 5.04 -24.19 5.54
CA GLU A 262 4.10 -25.31 5.65
C GLU A 262 2.65 -24.82 5.73
N VAL A 263 2.39 -23.77 6.51
CA VAL A 263 1.05 -23.15 6.63
C VAL A 263 0.65 -22.48 5.31
N ILE A 264 1.58 -21.81 4.64
CA ILE A 264 1.35 -21.21 3.32
C ILE A 264 0.96 -22.28 2.31
N ASN A 265 1.73 -23.38 2.22
CA ASN A 265 1.45 -24.49 1.30
C ASN A 265 0.10 -25.14 1.58
N ALA A 266 -0.23 -25.41 2.84
CA ALA A 266 -1.53 -25.97 3.22
C ALA A 266 -2.69 -25.04 2.85
N THR A 267 -2.53 -23.75 3.06
CA THR A 267 -3.53 -22.72 2.70
C THR A 267 -3.66 -22.61 1.19
N TYR A 268 -2.54 -22.59 0.46
CA TYR A 268 -2.54 -22.59 -1.01
C TYR A 268 -3.35 -23.75 -1.58
N ASN A 269 -3.09 -24.98 -1.13
CA ASN A 269 -3.81 -26.18 -1.59
C ASN A 269 -5.31 -26.10 -1.27
N LYS A 270 -5.68 -25.54 -0.12
CA LYS A 270 -7.10 -25.33 0.25
C LYS A 270 -7.79 -24.30 -0.62
N MET A 271 -7.09 -23.22 -1.00
CA MET A 271 -7.64 -22.11 -1.81
C MET A 271 -7.70 -22.46 -3.30
N ASN A 272 -6.93 -23.46 -3.76
CA ASN A 272 -6.80 -23.86 -5.16
C ASN A 272 -7.05 -25.38 -5.30
N PRO A 273 -8.29 -25.85 -5.03
CA PRO A 273 -8.66 -27.27 -5.08
C PRO A 273 -8.58 -27.86 -6.49
#